data_288e06394af71d1fa86292e3cd2e9d64
#
_entry.id   288e06394af71d1fa86292e3cd2e9d64
#
_cell.length_a   1.000
_cell.length_b   1.000
_cell.length_c   1.000
_cell.angle_alpha   90.00
_cell.angle_beta   90.00
_cell.angle_gamma   90.00
#
_symmetry.space_group_name_H-M   'P 1'
#
loop_
_entity.id
_entity.type
_entity.pdbx_description
1 polymer ?
#
loop_
_entity_poly.entity_id
_entity_poly.type
_entity_poly.pdbx_seq_one_letter_code
_entity_poly.pdbx_strand_id
1 'polypeptide(L)'
;MAVEPDEVGLRERKRLATRRQIQRAVLTLCSARGIDKVTIDEISRCADISPRTFFNYFPSKDSALVGDELELACESDIERFVAGGADSDVMEDLATLLAQSLQNTDSDREIHELRRLVMKENSYLFTMRMATLRNFEAGLQEIIERRFAADDPRLAADRQALSQRALLFTLVAMAATRHAWRCWAESDESTPLSEWVAKSFRELYTVTSPTH
;
A
#
# COMPACT_ATOMS: atom_id res chain seq x y z
N MET A 1 20.36 -23.42 -18.80
CA MET A 1 19.16 -23.07 -19.57
C MET A 1 18.65 -21.77 -18.95
N ALA A 2 18.97 -20.63 -19.55
CA ALA A 2 18.57 -19.31 -19.03
C ALA A 2 17.09 -19.11 -19.36
N VAL A 3 16.28 -18.81 -18.33
CA VAL A 3 14.88 -18.44 -18.49
C VAL A 3 14.87 -17.04 -19.12
N GLU A 4 14.21 -16.86 -20.26
CA GLU A 4 14.13 -15.56 -20.92
C GLU A 4 13.42 -14.52 -20.03
N PRO A 5 13.88 -13.26 -19.99
CA PRO A 5 13.31 -12.21 -19.13
C PRO A 5 11.80 -11.97 -19.36
N ASP A 6 11.31 -12.26 -20.55
CA ASP A 6 9.91 -12.07 -20.94
C ASP A 6 8.97 -13.18 -20.38
N GLU A 7 9.48 -14.40 -20.16
CA GLU A 7 8.71 -15.48 -19.53
C GLU A 7 8.47 -15.24 -18.02
N VAL A 8 9.44 -14.66 -17.32
CA VAL A 8 9.30 -14.28 -15.91
C VAL A 8 8.23 -13.20 -15.78
N GLY A 9 8.25 -12.19 -16.64
CA GLY A 9 7.24 -11.13 -16.66
C GLY A 9 5.82 -11.62 -16.97
N LEU A 10 5.66 -12.62 -17.85
CA LEU A 10 4.37 -13.20 -18.18
C LEU A 10 3.81 -14.07 -17.04
N ARG A 11 4.65 -14.86 -16.38
CA ARG A 11 4.27 -15.68 -15.22
C ARG A 11 3.82 -14.80 -14.05
N GLU A 12 4.55 -13.73 -13.78
CA GLU A 12 4.20 -12.81 -12.70
C GLU A 12 2.90 -12.06 -13.00
N ARG A 13 2.70 -11.57 -14.23
CA ARG A 13 1.42 -10.95 -14.65
C ARG A 13 0.24 -11.90 -14.50
N LYS A 14 0.39 -13.18 -14.89
CA LYS A 14 -0.65 -14.21 -14.70
C LYS A 14 -0.91 -14.48 -13.22
N ARG A 15 0.14 -14.53 -12.40
CA ARG A 15 0.04 -14.72 -10.95
C ARG A 15 -0.77 -13.60 -10.31
N LEU A 16 -0.44 -12.35 -10.63
CA LEU A 16 -1.15 -11.17 -10.13
C LEU A 16 -2.62 -11.12 -10.62
N ALA A 17 -2.87 -11.46 -11.89
CA ALA A 17 -4.22 -11.53 -12.43
C ALA A 17 -5.09 -12.56 -11.69
N THR A 18 -4.58 -13.76 -11.46
CA THR A 18 -5.28 -14.80 -10.69
C THR A 18 -5.51 -14.35 -9.25
N ARG A 19 -4.54 -13.71 -8.61
CA ARG A 19 -4.65 -13.18 -7.26
C ARG A 19 -5.78 -12.16 -7.15
N ARG A 20 -5.86 -11.22 -8.09
CA ARG A 20 -6.94 -10.21 -8.18
C ARG A 20 -8.31 -10.87 -8.40
N GLN A 21 -8.38 -11.88 -9.27
CA GLN A 21 -9.61 -12.63 -9.51
C GLN A 21 -10.14 -13.29 -8.24
N ILE A 22 -9.26 -13.90 -7.42
CA ILE A 22 -9.61 -14.47 -6.13
C ILE A 22 -10.10 -13.38 -5.17
N GLN A 23 -9.38 -12.27 -5.05
CA GLN A 23 -9.75 -11.16 -4.18
C GLN A 23 -11.12 -10.58 -4.56
N ARG A 24 -11.38 -10.36 -5.84
CA ARG A 24 -12.68 -9.89 -6.32
C ARG A 24 -13.78 -10.89 -5.96
N ALA A 25 -13.60 -12.18 -6.22
CA ALA A 25 -14.59 -13.21 -5.92
C ALA A 25 -14.93 -13.27 -4.42
N VAL A 26 -13.91 -13.28 -3.54
CA VAL A 26 -14.15 -13.36 -2.10
C VAL A 26 -14.84 -12.11 -1.56
N LEU A 27 -14.43 -10.92 -2.02
CA LEU A 27 -15.01 -9.66 -1.58
C LEU A 27 -16.46 -9.51 -2.06
N THR A 28 -16.75 -9.83 -3.32
CA THR A 28 -18.11 -9.80 -3.87
C THR A 28 -19.06 -10.74 -3.11
N LEU A 29 -18.64 -11.97 -2.89
CA LEU A 29 -19.47 -12.95 -2.18
C LEU A 29 -19.68 -12.55 -0.71
N CYS A 30 -18.61 -12.10 -0.03
CA CYS A 30 -18.69 -11.75 1.38
C CYS A 30 -19.44 -10.43 1.63
N SER A 31 -19.35 -9.44 0.74
CA SER A 31 -20.12 -8.21 0.84
C SER A 31 -21.63 -8.44 0.64
N ALA A 32 -21.99 -9.40 -0.22
CA ALA A 32 -23.39 -9.70 -0.49
C ALA A 32 -24.06 -10.61 0.56
N ARG A 33 -23.31 -11.52 1.19
CA ARG A 33 -23.89 -12.62 1.98
C ARG A 33 -23.35 -12.70 3.42
N GLY A 34 -22.33 -11.92 3.74
CA GLY A 34 -21.60 -12.00 5.00
C GLY A 34 -20.49 -13.05 4.99
N ILE A 35 -19.44 -12.82 5.76
CA ILE A 35 -18.21 -13.63 5.76
C ILE A 35 -18.48 -15.09 6.15
N ASP A 36 -19.29 -15.30 7.19
CA ASP A 36 -19.53 -16.65 7.76
C ASP A 36 -20.29 -17.58 6.81
N LYS A 37 -21.04 -17.02 5.85
CA LYS A 37 -21.86 -17.77 4.91
C LYS A 37 -21.16 -18.14 3.61
N VAL A 38 -19.92 -17.73 3.43
CA VAL A 38 -19.15 -17.94 2.20
C VAL A 38 -18.05 -18.95 2.42
N THR A 39 -18.05 -20.02 1.62
CA THR A 39 -17.07 -21.10 1.69
C THR A 39 -15.95 -20.94 0.66
N ILE A 40 -14.81 -21.58 0.91
CA ILE A 40 -13.68 -21.61 -0.05
C ILE A 40 -14.10 -22.26 -1.38
N ASP A 41 -14.97 -23.26 -1.35
CA ASP A 41 -15.46 -23.92 -2.56
C ASP A 41 -16.31 -22.98 -3.43
N GLU A 42 -17.13 -22.14 -2.81
CA GLU A 42 -17.92 -21.12 -3.53
C GLU A 42 -17.02 -20.05 -4.12
N ILE A 43 -16.04 -19.56 -3.36
CA ILE A 43 -15.03 -18.60 -3.83
C ILE A 43 -14.27 -19.19 -5.02
N SER A 44 -13.79 -20.42 -4.88
CA SER A 44 -13.02 -21.09 -5.93
C SER A 44 -13.82 -21.26 -7.20
N ARG A 45 -15.09 -21.63 -7.09
CA ARG A 45 -16.01 -21.75 -8.23
C ARG A 45 -16.28 -20.37 -8.88
N CYS A 46 -16.47 -19.33 -8.09
CA CYS A 46 -16.67 -17.97 -8.58
C CYS A 46 -15.42 -17.43 -9.29
N ALA A 47 -14.23 -17.78 -8.80
CA ALA A 47 -12.95 -17.39 -9.36
C ALA A 47 -12.43 -18.36 -10.44
N ASP A 48 -13.22 -19.37 -10.86
CA ASP A 48 -12.83 -20.38 -11.86
C ASP A 48 -11.47 -21.02 -11.57
N ILE A 49 -11.26 -21.44 -10.30
CA ILE A 49 -10.05 -22.09 -9.82
C ILE A 49 -10.38 -23.31 -8.94
N SER A 50 -9.39 -24.14 -8.63
CA SER A 50 -9.55 -25.18 -7.61
C SER A 50 -9.36 -24.60 -6.19
N PRO A 51 -9.94 -25.25 -5.14
CA PRO A 51 -9.63 -24.90 -3.75
C PRO A 51 -8.14 -25.01 -3.41
N ARG A 52 -7.43 -25.96 -3.99
CA ARG A 52 -5.97 -26.08 -3.87
C ARG A 52 -5.28 -24.83 -4.46
N THR A 53 -5.76 -24.33 -5.59
CA THR A 53 -5.24 -23.09 -6.20
C THR A 53 -5.48 -21.90 -5.28
N PHE A 54 -6.67 -21.79 -4.66
CA PHE A 54 -6.95 -20.75 -3.68
C PHE A 54 -5.88 -20.73 -2.57
N PHE A 55 -5.61 -21.88 -1.94
CA PHE A 55 -4.64 -21.98 -0.84
C PHE A 55 -3.18 -21.77 -1.27
N ASN A 56 -2.86 -21.90 -2.56
CA ASN A 56 -1.55 -21.50 -3.07
C ASN A 56 -1.36 -19.95 -3.11
N TYR A 57 -2.46 -19.20 -3.15
CA TYR A 57 -2.44 -17.72 -3.19
C TYR A 57 -2.72 -17.08 -1.83
N PHE A 58 -3.59 -17.67 -1.04
CA PHE A 58 -4.01 -17.13 0.25
C PHE A 58 -4.12 -18.23 1.29
N PRO A 59 -3.47 -18.07 2.46
CA PRO A 59 -3.51 -19.09 3.52
C PRO A 59 -4.91 -19.24 4.14
N SER A 60 -5.77 -18.22 4.00
CA SER A 60 -7.13 -18.24 4.54
C SER A 60 -8.06 -17.30 3.74
N LYS A 61 -9.37 -17.42 3.97
CA LYS A 61 -10.37 -16.48 3.47
C LYS A 61 -10.10 -15.05 4.00
N ASP A 62 -9.74 -14.94 5.26
CA ASP A 62 -9.48 -13.66 5.91
C ASP A 62 -8.28 -12.95 5.30
N SER A 63 -7.21 -13.68 4.98
CA SER A 63 -6.05 -13.09 4.29
C SER A 63 -6.41 -12.57 2.89
N ALA A 64 -7.31 -13.24 2.17
CA ALA A 64 -7.79 -12.75 0.87
C ALA A 64 -8.68 -11.50 1.02
N LEU A 65 -9.48 -11.41 2.09
CA LEU A 65 -10.32 -10.26 2.41
C LEU A 65 -9.49 -9.04 2.83
N VAL A 66 -8.52 -9.25 3.71
CA VAL A 66 -7.61 -8.19 4.20
C VAL A 66 -6.77 -7.62 3.05
N GLY A 67 -6.43 -8.45 2.09
CA GLY A 67 -5.60 -8.09 0.94
C GLY A 67 -4.12 -8.14 1.25
N ASP A 68 -3.32 -7.70 0.29
CA ASP A 68 -1.88 -7.76 0.39
C ASP A 68 -1.31 -6.77 1.38
N GLU A 69 -0.16 -7.11 1.96
CA GLU A 69 0.65 -6.15 2.68
C GLU A 69 1.13 -5.08 1.69
N LEU A 70 1.22 -3.85 2.18
CA LEU A 70 1.88 -2.80 1.42
C LEU A 70 3.38 -3.11 1.45
N GLU A 71 3.97 -3.22 0.27
CA GLU A 71 5.39 -3.39 0.12
C GLU A 71 6.06 -2.01 0.02
N LEU A 72 7.20 -1.88 0.66
CA LEU A 72 8.06 -0.70 0.47
C LEU A 72 8.58 -0.69 -0.98
N ALA A 73 9.00 0.48 -1.45
CA ALA A 73 9.66 0.61 -2.74
C ALA A 73 10.90 -0.30 -2.83
N CYS A 74 11.37 -0.57 -4.04
CA CYS A 74 12.57 -1.37 -4.23
C CYS A 74 13.81 -0.68 -3.63
N GLU A 75 14.85 -1.45 -3.30
CA GLU A 75 16.04 -0.90 -2.63
C GLU A 75 16.68 0.26 -3.40
N SER A 76 16.69 0.22 -4.73
CA SER A 76 17.22 1.32 -5.55
C SER A 76 16.44 2.63 -5.42
N ASP A 77 15.13 2.57 -5.20
CA ASP A 77 14.30 3.75 -4.96
C ASP A 77 14.47 4.27 -3.54
N ILE A 78 14.62 3.36 -2.57
CA ILE A 78 14.97 3.70 -1.18
C ILE A 78 16.33 4.37 -1.09
N GLU A 79 17.34 3.82 -1.76
CA GLU A 79 18.69 4.41 -1.80
C GLU A 79 18.68 5.80 -2.45
N ARG A 80 17.89 5.98 -3.51
CA ARG A 80 17.73 7.30 -4.15
C ARG A 80 17.08 8.30 -3.19
N PHE A 81 16.05 7.91 -2.46
CA PHE A 81 15.43 8.75 -1.44
C PHE A 81 16.40 9.11 -0.34
N VAL A 82 17.17 8.15 0.17
CA VAL A 82 18.17 8.40 1.24
C VAL A 82 19.30 9.29 0.77
N ALA A 83 19.71 9.19 -0.50
CA ALA A 83 20.79 9.98 -1.10
C ALA A 83 20.37 11.38 -1.57
N GLY A 84 19.09 11.75 -1.50
CA GLY A 84 18.56 13.00 -2.08
C GLY A 84 19.24 14.30 -1.63
N GLY A 85 19.82 14.31 -0.42
CA GLY A 85 20.65 15.41 0.08
C GLY A 85 19.84 16.58 0.69
N ALA A 86 20.55 17.45 1.39
CA ALA A 86 19.97 18.55 2.20
C ALA A 86 19.25 19.62 1.36
N ASP A 87 19.56 19.71 0.07
CA ASP A 87 18.96 20.71 -0.86
C ASP A 87 17.69 20.20 -1.56
N SER A 88 17.31 18.94 -1.41
CA SER A 88 16.08 18.39 -1.99
C SER A 88 14.89 18.56 -1.04
N ASP A 89 13.70 18.64 -1.59
CA ASP A 89 12.47 18.65 -0.79
C ASP A 89 12.13 17.22 -0.33
N VAL A 90 12.40 16.95 0.95
CA VAL A 90 12.17 15.63 1.56
C VAL A 90 10.71 15.17 1.42
N MET A 91 9.75 16.10 1.42
CA MET A 91 8.33 15.76 1.30
C MET A 91 7.99 15.35 -0.13
N GLU A 92 8.57 16.01 -1.14
CA GLU A 92 8.41 15.64 -2.55
C GLU A 92 9.09 14.32 -2.88
N ASP A 93 10.31 14.11 -2.37
CA ASP A 93 11.03 12.84 -2.48
C ASP A 93 10.23 11.69 -1.85
N LEU A 94 9.64 11.93 -0.67
CA LEU A 94 8.80 10.95 0.03
C LEU A 94 7.50 10.65 -0.73
N ALA A 95 6.87 11.67 -1.31
CA ALA A 95 5.71 11.48 -2.18
C ALA A 95 6.04 10.58 -3.38
N THR A 96 7.22 10.79 -3.97
CA THR A 96 7.71 9.97 -5.10
C THR A 96 7.96 8.53 -4.66
N LEU A 97 8.62 8.31 -3.53
CA LEU A 97 8.88 6.97 -2.97
C LEU A 97 7.56 6.22 -2.71
N LEU A 98 6.58 6.88 -2.09
CA LEU A 98 5.28 6.28 -1.80
C LEU A 98 4.45 6.02 -3.07
N ALA A 99 4.50 6.91 -4.06
CA ALA A 99 3.86 6.68 -5.36
C ALA A 99 4.45 5.44 -6.06
N GLN A 100 5.76 5.22 -5.98
CA GLN A 100 6.43 4.03 -6.50
C GLN A 100 6.04 2.76 -5.73
N SER A 101 6.00 2.81 -4.41
CA SER A 101 5.53 1.69 -3.57
C SER A 101 4.11 1.25 -3.92
N LEU A 102 3.26 2.19 -4.33
CA LEU A 102 1.86 1.93 -4.66
C LEU A 102 1.62 1.57 -6.14
N GLN A 103 2.60 1.71 -7.03
CA GLN A 103 2.43 1.35 -8.46
C GLN A 103 2.08 -0.13 -8.66
N ASN A 104 2.61 -1.00 -7.82
CA ASN A 104 2.36 -2.44 -7.85
C ASN A 104 1.17 -2.87 -6.98
N THR A 105 0.65 -1.94 -6.15
CA THR A 105 -0.52 -2.21 -5.31
C THR A 105 -1.75 -2.29 -6.19
N ASP A 106 -2.65 -3.19 -5.84
CA ASP A 106 -3.91 -3.39 -6.56
C ASP A 106 -4.74 -2.09 -6.58
N SER A 107 -4.64 -1.37 -7.71
CA SER A 107 -5.37 -0.13 -7.96
C SER A 107 -6.79 -0.35 -8.50
N ASP A 108 -7.34 -1.57 -8.34
CA ASP A 108 -8.72 -1.89 -8.71
C ASP A 108 -9.68 -1.26 -7.71
N ARG A 109 -10.39 -0.21 -8.15
CA ARG A 109 -11.34 0.55 -7.33
C ARG A 109 -12.45 -0.32 -6.79
N GLU A 110 -12.98 -1.24 -7.59
CA GLU A 110 -14.05 -2.14 -7.18
C GLU A 110 -13.59 -3.02 -6.01
N ILE A 111 -12.39 -3.58 -6.09
CA ILE A 111 -11.80 -4.36 -5.00
C ILE A 111 -11.62 -3.50 -3.75
N HIS A 112 -11.17 -2.26 -3.91
CA HIS A 112 -10.98 -1.34 -2.78
C HIS A 112 -12.30 -0.98 -2.09
N GLU A 113 -13.34 -0.66 -2.84
CA GLU A 113 -14.67 -0.36 -2.31
C GLU A 113 -15.31 -1.56 -1.61
N LEU A 114 -15.28 -2.74 -2.26
CA LEU A 114 -15.78 -3.97 -1.67
C LEU A 114 -15.06 -4.30 -0.36
N ARG A 115 -13.74 -4.15 -0.33
CA ARG A 115 -12.94 -4.37 0.88
C ARG A 115 -13.34 -3.40 2.00
N ARG A 116 -13.53 -2.12 1.68
CA ARG A 116 -14.00 -1.11 2.64
C ARG A 116 -15.36 -1.48 3.24
N LEU A 117 -16.30 -1.93 2.41
CA LEU A 117 -17.62 -2.38 2.87
C LEU A 117 -17.51 -3.57 3.82
N VAL A 118 -16.78 -4.60 3.43
CA VAL A 118 -16.59 -5.81 4.24
C VAL A 118 -15.90 -5.50 5.58
N MET A 119 -14.88 -4.63 5.57
CA MET A 119 -14.16 -4.23 6.79
C MET A 119 -15.00 -3.37 7.72
N LYS A 120 -15.92 -2.54 7.19
CA LYS A 120 -16.82 -1.72 8.01
C LYS A 120 -17.73 -2.58 8.88
N GLU A 121 -18.15 -3.73 8.39
CA GLU A 121 -19.02 -4.67 9.10
C GLU A 121 -18.27 -5.67 9.98
N ASN A 122 -16.94 -5.76 9.82
CA ASN A 122 -16.11 -6.78 10.48
C ASN A 122 -14.87 -6.17 11.12
N SER A 123 -15.03 -5.73 12.37
CA SER A 123 -13.95 -5.07 13.14
C SER A 123 -12.67 -5.90 13.29
N TYR A 124 -12.80 -7.21 13.31
CA TYR A 124 -11.68 -8.15 13.36
C TYR A 124 -10.80 -8.05 12.08
N LEU A 125 -11.40 -8.02 10.87
CA LEU A 125 -10.64 -7.83 9.62
C LEU A 125 -9.99 -6.44 9.57
N PHE A 126 -10.68 -5.43 10.10
CA PHE A 126 -10.10 -4.10 10.23
C PHE A 126 -8.85 -4.13 11.14
N THR A 127 -8.89 -4.85 12.25
CA THR A 127 -7.73 -5.02 13.15
C THR A 127 -6.57 -5.73 12.45
N MET A 128 -6.86 -6.77 11.68
CA MET A 128 -5.83 -7.45 10.87
C MET A 128 -5.20 -6.49 9.84
N ARG A 129 -6.01 -5.70 9.13
CA ARG A 129 -5.51 -4.72 8.16
C ARG A 129 -4.64 -3.65 8.83
N MET A 130 -5.02 -3.19 10.02
CA MET A 130 -4.21 -2.24 10.79
C MET A 130 -2.87 -2.84 11.24
N ALA A 131 -2.79 -4.13 11.44
CA ALA A 131 -1.52 -4.79 11.74
C ALA A 131 -0.56 -4.78 10.53
N THR A 132 -1.07 -5.03 9.31
CA THR A 132 -0.23 -4.95 8.09
C THR A 132 0.26 -3.53 7.81
N LEU A 133 -0.59 -2.53 8.06
CA LEU A 133 -0.20 -1.12 7.91
C LEU A 133 0.89 -0.70 8.90
N ARG A 134 0.89 -1.24 10.12
CA ARG A 134 1.95 -0.96 11.11
C ARG A 134 3.32 -1.45 10.68
N ASN A 135 3.41 -2.61 10.01
CA ASN A 135 4.68 -3.11 9.49
C ASN A 135 5.23 -2.17 8.41
N PHE A 136 4.37 -1.73 7.49
CA PHE A 136 4.73 -0.75 6.48
C PHE A 136 5.18 0.59 7.10
N GLU A 137 4.43 1.10 8.07
CA GLU A 137 4.73 2.33 8.81
C GLU A 137 6.09 2.26 9.51
N ALA A 138 6.38 1.14 10.19
CA ALA A 138 7.67 0.95 10.86
C ALA A 138 8.84 0.92 9.85
N GLY A 139 8.71 0.20 8.75
CA GLY A 139 9.74 0.19 7.70
C GLY A 139 9.92 1.55 7.02
N LEU A 140 8.83 2.30 6.81
CA LEU A 140 8.89 3.65 6.27
C LEU A 140 9.61 4.60 7.24
N GLN A 141 9.33 4.48 8.55
CA GLN A 141 10.04 5.26 9.57
C GLN A 141 11.55 5.01 9.53
N GLU A 142 11.99 3.76 9.42
CA GLU A 142 13.41 3.41 9.32
C GLU A 142 14.07 4.06 8.09
N ILE A 143 13.39 4.09 6.95
CA ILE A 143 13.86 4.74 5.73
C ILE A 143 13.99 6.26 5.93
N ILE A 144 13.02 6.89 6.57
CA ILE A 144 13.03 8.32 6.88
C ILE A 144 14.14 8.65 7.90
N GLU A 145 14.36 7.79 8.90
CA GLU A 145 15.48 7.95 9.85
C GLU A 145 16.83 7.93 9.12
N ARG A 146 17.03 7.01 8.17
CA ARG A 146 18.23 6.95 7.32
C ARG A 146 18.43 8.26 6.55
N ARG A 147 17.37 8.81 5.94
CA ARG A 147 17.43 10.07 5.22
C ARG A 147 17.81 11.24 6.12
N PHE A 148 17.11 11.41 7.23
CA PHE A 148 17.37 12.51 8.16
C PHE A 148 18.76 12.44 8.80
N ALA A 149 19.26 11.23 9.06
CA ALA A 149 20.62 11.04 9.56
C ALA A 149 21.69 11.39 8.51
N ALA A 150 21.41 11.17 7.23
CA ALA A 150 22.30 11.55 6.14
C ALA A 150 22.31 13.08 5.91
N ASP A 151 21.15 13.74 6.03
CA ASP A 151 21.01 15.18 5.78
C ASP A 151 21.54 16.04 6.96
N ASP A 152 21.40 15.58 8.21
CA ASP A 152 21.79 16.33 9.41
C ASP A 152 22.61 15.46 10.40
N PRO A 153 23.94 15.52 10.37
CA PRO A 153 24.80 14.80 11.31
C PRO A 153 24.57 15.16 12.79
N ARG A 154 24.05 16.35 13.09
CA ARG A 154 23.74 16.76 14.47
C ARG A 154 22.50 16.05 14.96
N LEU A 155 21.49 15.96 14.10
CA LEU A 155 20.30 15.18 14.41
C LEU A 155 20.62 13.68 14.53
N ALA A 156 21.50 13.16 13.68
CA ALA A 156 21.98 11.78 13.74
C ALA A 156 22.65 11.43 15.09
N ALA A 157 23.30 12.41 15.74
CA ALA A 157 23.91 12.24 17.07
C ALA A 157 22.89 12.12 18.21
N ASP A 158 21.66 12.63 18.02
CA ASP A 158 20.56 12.52 18.98
C ASP A 158 19.51 11.51 18.48
N ARG A 159 19.69 10.24 18.84
CA ARG A 159 18.82 9.15 18.42
C ARG A 159 17.35 9.37 18.80
N GLN A 160 17.09 9.99 19.95
CA GLN A 160 15.71 10.23 20.38
C GLN A 160 15.05 11.31 19.51
N ALA A 161 15.73 12.43 19.27
CA ALA A 161 15.22 13.48 18.41
C ALA A 161 15.04 13.00 16.97
N LEU A 162 15.97 12.20 16.45
CA LEU A 162 15.89 11.59 15.13
C LEU A 162 14.65 10.73 14.98
N SER A 163 14.45 9.77 15.91
CA SER A 163 13.33 8.84 15.86
C SER A 163 11.98 9.57 16.01
N GLN A 164 11.88 10.55 16.90
CA GLN A 164 10.66 11.36 17.06
C GLN A 164 10.32 12.16 15.81
N ARG A 165 11.33 12.77 15.16
CA ARG A 165 11.13 13.51 13.91
C ARG A 165 10.71 12.59 12.78
N ALA A 166 11.36 11.44 12.62
CA ALA A 166 11.02 10.47 11.61
C ALA A 166 9.61 9.90 11.82
N LEU A 167 9.23 9.59 13.06
CA LEU A 167 7.88 9.15 13.40
C LEU A 167 6.84 10.20 12.98
N LEU A 168 7.05 11.46 13.32
CA LEU A 168 6.13 12.54 12.94
C LEU A 168 5.98 12.62 11.41
N PHE A 169 7.09 12.59 10.68
CA PHE A 169 7.09 12.60 9.22
C PHE A 169 6.37 11.40 8.63
N THR A 170 6.59 10.21 9.18
CA THR A 170 5.89 8.98 8.78
C THR A 170 4.39 9.11 8.97
N LEU A 171 3.94 9.59 10.12
CA LEU A 171 2.50 9.77 10.41
C LEU A 171 1.84 10.78 9.46
N VAL A 172 2.53 11.88 9.14
CA VAL A 172 2.06 12.86 8.16
C VAL A 172 1.97 12.24 6.76
N ALA A 173 2.99 11.49 6.34
CA ALA A 173 3.01 10.79 5.06
C ALA A 173 1.88 9.75 4.95
N MET A 174 1.64 8.98 6.02
CA MET A 174 0.53 8.02 6.08
C MET A 174 -0.84 8.72 6.03
N ALA A 175 -0.97 9.90 6.65
CA ALA A 175 -2.19 10.70 6.56
C ALA A 175 -2.44 11.21 5.12
N ALA A 176 -1.42 11.75 4.44
CA ALA A 176 -1.50 12.17 3.05
C ALA A 176 -1.82 11.00 2.09
N THR A 177 -1.19 9.85 2.31
CA THR A 177 -1.47 8.62 1.55
C THR A 177 -2.92 8.15 1.75
N ARG A 178 -3.42 8.19 2.98
CA ARG A 178 -4.82 7.85 3.28
C ARG A 178 -5.80 8.83 2.61
N HIS A 179 -5.48 10.12 2.58
CA HIS A 179 -6.25 11.12 1.84
C HIS A 179 -6.28 10.79 0.34
N ALA A 180 -5.11 10.47 -0.25
CA ALA A 180 -5.01 10.05 -1.65
C ALA A 180 -5.92 8.86 -1.98
N TRP A 181 -5.87 7.79 -1.15
CA TRP A 181 -6.72 6.61 -1.31
C TRP A 181 -8.21 6.96 -1.26
N ARG A 182 -8.60 7.84 -0.35
CA ARG A 182 -10.00 8.25 -0.20
C ARG A 182 -10.48 9.03 -1.42
N CYS A 183 -9.73 10.05 -1.83
CA CYS A 183 -10.07 10.86 -3.00
C CYS A 183 -10.09 10.02 -4.28
N TRP A 184 -9.12 9.11 -4.43
CA TRP A 184 -9.07 8.20 -5.56
C TRP A 184 -10.30 7.28 -5.61
N ALA A 185 -10.71 6.69 -4.48
CA ALA A 185 -11.87 5.81 -4.40
C ALA A 185 -13.20 6.53 -4.66
N GLU A 186 -13.30 7.82 -4.30
CA GLU A 186 -14.50 8.65 -4.47
C GLU A 186 -14.55 9.35 -5.85
N SER A 187 -13.46 9.31 -6.63
CA SER A 187 -13.39 9.98 -7.92
C SER A 187 -13.83 9.06 -9.07
N ASP A 188 -14.48 9.64 -10.08
CA ASP A 188 -14.84 8.94 -11.33
C ASP A 188 -13.72 9.02 -12.39
N GLU A 189 -12.58 9.66 -12.06
CA GLU A 189 -11.47 9.86 -12.99
C GLU A 189 -10.66 8.57 -13.16
N SER A 190 -10.12 8.36 -14.36
CA SER A 190 -9.21 7.25 -14.66
C SER A 190 -7.79 7.46 -14.13
N THR A 191 -7.57 8.55 -13.39
CA THR A 191 -6.28 8.92 -12.78
C THR A 191 -5.76 7.83 -11.85
N PRO A 192 -4.50 7.37 -12.02
CA PRO A 192 -3.94 6.33 -11.18
C PRO A 192 -3.72 6.81 -9.75
N LEU A 193 -3.72 5.86 -8.79
CA LEU A 193 -3.53 6.18 -7.37
C LEU A 193 -2.21 6.92 -7.09
N SER A 194 -1.14 6.61 -7.82
CA SER A 194 0.16 7.27 -7.69
C SER A 194 0.10 8.79 -7.93
N GLU A 195 -0.73 9.22 -8.88
CA GLU A 195 -0.95 10.67 -9.12
C GLU A 195 -1.76 11.32 -8.00
N TRP A 196 -2.73 10.58 -7.43
CA TRP A 196 -3.47 11.06 -6.26
C TRP A 196 -2.57 11.19 -5.02
N VAL A 197 -1.58 10.33 -4.86
CA VAL A 197 -0.57 10.48 -3.81
C VAL A 197 0.21 11.78 -4.01
N ALA A 198 0.78 12.01 -5.19
CA ALA A 198 1.50 13.24 -5.50
C ALA A 198 0.62 14.50 -5.30
N LYS A 199 -0.66 14.44 -5.69
CA LYS A 199 -1.63 15.54 -5.48
C LYS A 199 -1.88 15.80 -4.00
N SER A 200 -2.05 14.74 -3.19
CA SER A 200 -2.31 14.87 -1.75
C SER A 200 -1.12 15.46 -0.99
N PHE A 201 0.10 15.14 -1.40
CA PHE A 201 1.29 15.74 -0.80
C PHE A 201 1.44 17.22 -1.17
N ARG A 202 1.15 17.60 -2.41
CA ARG A 202 1.12 19.02 -2.81
C ARG A 202 0.06 19.82 -2.05
N GLU A 203 -1.13 19.23 -1.86
CA GLU A 203 -2.20 19.85 -1.05
C GLU A 203 -1.77 20.02 0.40
N LEU A 204 -1.14 19.02 1.00
CA LEU A 204 -0.58 19.11 2.35
C LEU A 204 0.40 20.29 2.46
N TYR A 205 1.31 20.43 1.49
CA TYR A 205 2.24 21.55 1.44
C TYR A 205 1.52 22.92 1.39
N THR A 206 0.50 23.03 0.55
CA THR A 206 -0.30 24.25 0.39
C THR A 206 -1.01 24.63 1.70
N VAL A 207 -1.59 23.67 2.40
CA VAL A 207 -2.33 23.89 3.67
C VAL A 207 -1.39 24.22 4.83
N THR A 208 -0.17 23.70 4.83
CA THR A 208 0.80 23.90 5.92
C THR A 208 1.75 25.08 5.70
N SER A 209 1.85 25.58 4.46
CA SER A 209 2.67 26.76 4.17
C SER A 209 1.98 28.04 4.68
N PRO A 210 2.70 28.94 5.37
CA PRO A 210 2.12 30.19 5.81
C PRO A 210 1.65 31.00 4.60
N THR A 211 0.38 31.40 4.61
CA THR A 211 -0.19 32.32 3.62
C THR A 211 0.50 33.68 3.82
N HIS A 212 1.29 34.09 2.85
CA HIS A 212 1.86 35.45 2.80
C HIS A 212 0.83 36.44 2.30
#